data_549d05a1655c665d032a060ed1b995fd
#
_entry.id   549d05a1655c665d032a060ed1b995fd
#
_cell.length_a   1.000
_cell.length_b   1.000
_cell.length_c   1.000
_cell.angle_alpha   90.00
_cell.angle_beta   90.00
_cell.angle_gamma   90.00
#
_symmetry.space_group_name_H-M   'P 1'
#
loop_
_entity.id
_entity.type
_entity.pdbx_description
1 polymer ?
#
loop_
_entity_poly.entity_id
_entity_poly.type
_entity_poly.pdbx_seq_one_letter_code
_entity_poly.pdbx_strand_id
1 'polypeptide(L)'
;VNNSANIIGSTVKINADKKADSAIVNSGEIYAANQADLTASDQIDNTGYIYTVNNQNAGAVNLTAQQLLNGSKGIISTNNLLLKTDEIVNAGQISADAAGIEGKTSLRTALTNTGKSSSNTGIYIYDSLNAKNLSTLNNSGDVYVNLKASDSRSEISAADLTNSSGAYLFLGNNVSFNQTGLVSKNAGEIYVQGNGVAPLTTSVSFAKLDNSGGTLSIDAATLNFSNNYQHTGKLNAMNSAAVNAKADFT
;
A
#
# COMPACT_ATOMS: atom_id res chain seq x y z
N VAL A 1 11.34 23.41 -1.17
CA VAL A 1 12.71 22.88 -1.36
C VAL A 1 12.76 22.11 -2.66
N ASN A 2 13.68 22.46 -3.55
CA ASN A 2 13.87 21.74 -4.81
C ASN A 2 15.23 21.04 -4.78
N ASN A 3 15.24 19.74 -5.02
CA ASN A 3 16.44 18.94 -5.17
C ASN A 3 16.50 18.34 -6.58
N SER A 4 17.51 18.70 -7.36
CA SER A 4 17.82 18.13 -8.70
C SER A 4 19.21 17.51 -8.75
N ALA A 5 19.88 17.40 -7.61
CA ALA A 5 21.21 16.85 -7.43
C ALA A 5 21.18 15.76 -6.35
N ASN A 6 22.34 15.46 -5.76
CA ASN A 6 22.44 14.44 -4.71
C ASN A 6 22.50 15.09 -3.33
N ILE A 7 21.65 14.65 -2.43
CA ILE A 7 21.71 14.92 -1.00
C ILE A 7 22.09 13.62 -0.31
N ILE A 8 23.29 13.55 0.24
CA ILE A 8 23.82 12.31 0.82
C ILE A 8 24.25 12.56 2.26
N GLY A 9 23.84 11.69 3.16
CA GLY A 9 24.22 11.78 4.57
C GLY A 9 23.95 10.51 5.37
N SER A 10 24.43 10.45 6.60
CA SER A 10 24.05 9.39 7.54
C SER A 10 22.58 9.55 7.95
N THR A 11 22.20 10.78 8.28
CA THR A 11 20.82 11.21 8.51
C THR A 11 20.57 12.43 7.66
N VAL A 12 19.48 12.43 6.91
CA VAL A 12 19.05 13.56 6.07
C VAL A 12 17.72 14.09 6.63
N LYS A 13 17.68 15.37 6.96
CA LYS A 13 16.46 16.07 7.40
C LYS A 13 16.17 17.23 6.49
N ILE A 14 15.02 17.21 5.84
CA ILE A 14 14.53 18.30 5.01
C ILE A 14 13.19 18.77 5.57
N ASN A 15 13.14 20.02 5.99
CA ASN A 15 11.95 20.62 6.56
C ASN A 15 11.50 21.83 5.74
N ALA A 16 10.30 21.71 5.16
CA ALA A 16 9.62 22.75 4.38
C ALA A 16 8.22 23.07 4.93
N ASP A 17 8.02 23.00 6.26
CA ASP A 17 6.72 23.19 6.90
C ASP A 17 6.48 24.60 7.46
N LYS A 18 7.45 25.51 7.34
CA LYS A 18 7.39 26.86 7.95
C LYS A 18 6.37 27.81 7.31
N LYS A 19 5.89 27.50 6.12
CA LYS A 19 4.86 28.27 5.40
C LYS A 19 3.79 27.33 4.92
N ALA A 20 2.54 27.80 4.87
CA ALA A 20 1.48 27.12 4.13
C ALA A 20 1.92 26.91 2.67
N ASP A 21 1.45 25.85 2.04
CA ASP A 21 1.71 25.49 0.65
C ASP A 21 3.20 25.25 0.31
N SER A 22 4.01 24.87 1.31
CA SER A 22 5.42 24.56 1.09
C SER A 22 5.60 23.11 0.67
N ALA A 23 6.34 22.91 -0.43
CA ALA A 23 6.60 21.61 -1.00
C ALA A 23 8.09 21.21 -0.96
N ILE A 24 8.33 19.91 -1.01
CA ILE A 24 9.62 19.29 -1.35
C ILE A 24 9.46 18.66 -2.72
N VAL A 25 10.25 19.12 -3.69
CA VAL A 25 10.30 18.56 -5.04
C VAL A 25 11.65 17.89 -5.22
N ASN A 26 11.65 16.57 -5.42
CA ASN A 26 12.85 15.78 -5.62
C ASN A 26 12.88 15.15 -7.01
N SER A 27 13.79 15.60 -7.86
CA SER A 27 14.12 14.98 -9.15
C SER A 27 15.53 14.38 -9.19
N GLY A 28 16.29 14.57 -8.11
CA GLY A 28 17.61 14.02 -7.91
C GLY A 28 17.60 12.83 -6.96
N GLU A 29 18.66 12.72 -6.17
CA GLU A 29 18.84 11.63 -5.21
C GLU A 29 18.84 12.18 -3.78
N ILE A 30 18.07 11.56 -2.90
CA ILE A 30 18.14 11.74 -1.45
C ILE A 30 18.50 10.38 -0.86
N TYR A 31 19.75 10.26 -0.44
CA TYR A 31 20.30 9.05 0.19
C TYR A 31 20.63 9.31 1.64
N ALA A 32 20.13 8.48 2.51
CA ALA A 32 20.53 8.47 3.91
C ALA A 32 20.99 7.08 4.34
N ALA A 33 22.16 6.97 4.95
CA ALA A 33 22.64 5.67 5.40
C ALA A 33 21.73 5.07 6.48
N ASN A 34 21.14 5.91 7.36
CA ASN A 34 20.30 5.45 8.45
C ASN A 34 18.86 5.97 8.35
N GLN A 35 18.67 7.28 8.15
CA GLN A 35 17.34 7.87 8.24
C GLN A 35 17.20 9.10 7.33
N ALA A 36 16.11 9.15 6.57
CA ALA A 36 15.66 10.32 5.84
C ALA A 36 14.31 10.80 6.40
N ASP A 37 14.28 12.02 6.94
CA ASP A 37 13.07 12.69 7.43
C ASP A 37 12.75 13.87 6.52
N LEU A 38 11.68 13.77 5.76
CA LEU A 38 11.22 14.82 4.86
C LEU A 38 9.85 15.32 5.34
N THR A 39 9.77 16.60 5.66
CA THR A 39 8.52 17.22 6.13
C THR A 39 8.18 18.43 5.27
N ALA A 40 6.98 18.44 4.71
CA ALA A 40 6.40 19.58 4.00
C ALA A 40 5.03 19.93 4.57
N SER A 41 4.62 21.19 4.49
CA SER A 41 3.27 21.59 4.89
C SER A 41 2.23 21.06 3.90
N ASP A 42 2.54 21.09 2.60
CA ASP A 42 1.64 20.74 1.51
C ASP A 42 2.07 19.43 0.85
N GLN A 43 3.11 19.42 0.03
CA GLN A 43 3.38 18.33 -0.89
C GLN A 43 4.84 17.84 -0.83
N ILE A 44 5.01 16.52 -0.97
CA ILE A 44 6.28 15.89 -1.38
C ILE A 44 6.06 15.32 -2.79
N ASP A 45 6.77 15.86 -3.78
CA ASP A 45 6.77 15.39 -5.17
C ASP A 45 8.11 14.71 -5.46
N ASN A 46 8.09 13.41 -5.73
CA ASN A 46 9.28 12.62 -6.00
C ASN A 46 9.24 12.04 -7.41
N THR A 47 10.15 12.50 -8.25
CA THR A 47 10.44 11.91 -9.57
C THR A 47 11.87 11.38 -9.67
N GLY A 48 12.61 11.43 -8.57
CA GLY A 48 13.96 10.90 -8.38
C GLY A 48 13.99 9.78 -7.35
N TYR A 49 15.03 9.72 -6.56
CA TYR A 49 15.28 8.65 -5.60
C TYR A 49 15.23 9.17 -4.17
N ILE A 50 14.49 8.49 -3.29
CA ILE A 50 14.51 8.68 -1.84
C ILE A 50 14.75 7.29 -1.23
N TYR A 51 15.95 7.07 -0.65
CA TYR A 51 16.23 5.74 -0.16
C TYR A 51 17.23 5.70 1.00
N THR A 52 17.16 4.59 1.72
CA THR A 52 18.17 4.20 2.70
C THR A 52 18.71 2.84 2.35
N VAL A 53 20.01 2.62 2.60
CA VAL A 53 20.62 1.30 2.47
C VAL A 53 21.29 0.99 3.81
N ASN A 54 20.63 0.17 4.60
CA ASN A 54 21.23 -0.34 5.82
C ASN A 54 21.21 -1.87 5.81
N ASN A 55 22.39 -2.46 5.78
CA ASN A 55 22.57 -3.92 5.77
C ASN A 55 22.10 -4.62 7.06
N GLN A 56 21.64 -3.86 8.06
CA GLN A 56 21.17 -4.37 9.36
C GLN A 56 19.65 -4.18 9.58
N ASN A 57 18.86 -4.00 8.55
CA ASN A 57 17.39 -3.80 8.61
C ASN A 57 16.94 -2.58 9.43
N ALA A 58 17.75 -1.53 9.52
CA ALA A 58 17.47 -0.36 10.35
C ALA A 58 17.25 0.95 9.57
N GLY A 59 17.39 0.95 8.23
CA GLY A 59 17.16 2.14 7.42
C GLY A 59 15.72 2.60 7.47
N ALA A 60 15.49 3.91 7.67
CA ALA A 60 14.14 4.47 7.75
C ALA A 60 13.95 5.68 6.82
N VAL A 61 12.80 5.74 6.18
CA VAL A 61 12.31 6.92 5.45
C VAL A 61 10.98 7.36 6.07
N ASN A 62 10.93 8.59 6.55
CA ASN A 62 9.73 9.22 7.11
C ASN A 62 9.33 10.40 6.22
N LEU A 63 8.16 10.33 5.60
CA LEU A 63 7.62 11.38 4.76
C LEU A 63 6.36 11.95 5.40
N THR A 64 6.34 13.26 5.66
CA THR A 64 5.19 13.97 6.23
C THR A 64 4.78 15.11 5.33
N ALA A 65 3.58 15.02 4.74
CA ALA A 65 3.00 16.06 3.87
C ALA A 65 1.48 15.91 3.84
N GLN A 66 0.74 16.88 3.31
CA GLN A 66 -0.68 16.64 2.99
C GLN A 66 -0.78 15.64 1.83
N GLN A 67 0.07 15.81 0.81
CA GLN A 67 0.09 14.95 -0.36
C GLN A 67 1.50 14.39 -0.64
N LEU A 68 1.58 13.10 -0.95
CA LEU A 68 2.76 12.45 -1.53
C LEU A 68 2.45 12.09 -2.99
N LEU A 69 3.20 12.68 -3.91
CA LEU A 69 3.23 12.28 -5.32
C LEU A 69 4.52 11.55 -5.60
N ASN A 70 4.45 10.26 -5.89
CA ASN A 70 5.59 9.49 -6.38
C ASN A 70 5.40 9.23 -7.88
N GLY A 71 6.03 10.06 -8.70
CA GLY A 71 5.88 10.04 -10.15
C GLY A 71 6.46 8.77 -10.79
N SER A 72 6.22 8.55 -12.07
CA SER A 72 6.55 7.30 -12.78
C SER A 72 8.02 6.92 -12.78
N LYS A 73 8.92 7.87 -12.54
CA LYS A 73 10.37 7.63 -12.36
C LYS A 73 10.79 7.66 -10.89
N GLY A 74 9.88 8.03 -9.98
CA GLY A 74 10.15 8.15 -8.56
C GLY A 74 10.35 6.79 -7.92
N ILE A 75 11.39 6.67 -7.10
CA ILE A 75 11.68 5.48 -6.31
C ILE A 75 11.80 5.89 -4.85
N ILE A 76 11.00 5.24 -4.00
CA ILE A 76 11.11 5.30 -2.55
C ILE A 76 11.45 3.89 -2.08
N SER A 77 12.63 3.71 -1.46
CA SER A 77 13.10 2.38 -1.06
C SER A 77 13.80 2.42 0.29
N THR A 78 13.35 1.57 1.23
CA THR A 78 13.91 1.54 2.58
C THR A 78 13.52 0.25 3.30
N ASN A 79 14.13 -0.03 4.47
CA ASN A 79 13.64 -1.10 5.34
C ASN A 79 12.35 -0.68 6.08
N ASN A 80 12.34 0.53 6.65
CA ASN A 80 11.19 1.02 7.40
C ASN A 80 10.66 2.31 6.76
N LEU A 81 9.41 2.29 6.34
CA LEU A 81 8.74 3.42 5.70
C LEU A 81 7.60 3.93 6.58
N LEU A 82 7.59 5.21 6.88
CA LEU A 82 6.44 5.87 7.49
C LEU A 82 5.94 7.00 6.57
N LEU A 83 4.70 6.87 6.13
CA LEU A 83 4.00 7.87 5.33
C LEU A 83 2.91 8.52 6.20
N LYS A 84 3.15 9.76 6.60
CA LYS A 84 2.17 10.63 7.27
C LYS A 84 1.57 11.59 6.26
N THR A 85 0.52 11.14 5.57
CA THR A 85 -0.07 11.89 4.45
C THR A 85 -1.57 11.69 4.38
N ASP A 86 -2.29 12.71 3.93
CA ASP A 86 -3.74 12.61 3.71
C ASP A 86 -4.06 12.03 2.33
N GLU A 87 -3.12 12.18 1.38
CA GLU A 87 -3.22 11.61 0.04
C GLU A 87 -1.88 11.04 -0.43
N ILE A 88 -1.91 9.85 -1.02
CA ILE A 88 -0.78 9.19 -1.68
C ILE A 88 -1.17 8.87 -3.12
N VAL A 89 -0.39 9.37 -4.07
CA VAL A 89 -0.49 9.02 -5.49
C VAL A 89 0.83 8.41 -5.92
N ASN A 90 0.82 7.12 -6.23
CA ASN A 90 2.01 6.39 -6.68
C ASN A 90 1.86 5.94 -8.13
N ALA A 91 2.76 6.41 -8.98
CA ALA A 91 2.97 5.92 -10.35
C ALA A 91 4.37 5.29 -10.52
N GLY A 92 5.26 5.51 -9.55
CA GLY A 92 6.60 4.98 -9.48
C GLY A 92 6.70 3.72 -8.63
N GLN A 93 7.84 3.56 -7.98
CA GLN A 93 8.09 2.44 -7.07
C GLN A 93 8.10 2.90 -5.61
N ILE A 94 7.36 2.20 -4.78
CA ILE A 94 7.47 2.26 -3.32
C ILE A 94 7.81 0.85 -2.84
N SER A 95 8.95 0.69 -2.18
CA SER A 95 9.38 -0.60 -1.64
C SER A 95 9.88 -0.47 -0.21
N ALA A 96 9.42 -1.35 0.67
CA ALA A 96 9.85 -1.39 2.06
C ALA A 96 9.74 -2.82 2.63
N ASP A 97 10.56 -3.14 3.65
CA ASP A 97 10.30 -4.32 4.46
C ASP A 97 9.06 -4.09 5.32
N ALA A 98 9.03 -3.02 6.11
CA ALA A 98 7.87 -2.63 6.90
C ALA A 98 7.38 -1.22 6.52
N ALA A 99 6.07 -1.04 6.41
CA ALA A 99 5.48 0.26 6.12
C ALA A 99 4.32 0.61 7.06
N GLY A 100 4.22 1.90 7.42
CA GLY A 100 3.10 2.51 8.09
C GLY A 100 2.50 3.62 7.24
N ILE A 101 1.18 3.69 7.15
CA ILE A 101 0.43 4.75 6.47
C ILE A 101 -0.54 5.38 7.45
N GLU A 102 -0.41 6.68 7.67
CA GLU A 102 -1.21 7.48 8.60
C GLU A 102 -1.62 8.80 7.93
N GLY A 103 -2.81 9.32 8.26
CA GLY A 103 -3.19 10.68 7.85
C GLY A 103 -2.36 11.75 8.58
N LYS A 104 -2.03 12.84 7.91
CA LYS A 104 -1.31 13.96 8.50
C LYS A 104 -2.25 14.91 9.25
N THR A 105 -3.30 15.38 8.59
CA THR A 105 -4.27 16.34 9.12
C THR A 105 -5.65 15.71 9.29
N SER A 106 -6.00 14.77 8.43
CA SER A 106 -7.17 13.92 8.55
C SER A 106 -6.81 12.62 9.29
N LEU A 107 -7.81 11.95 9.86
CA LEU A 107 -7.60 10.62 10.44
C LEU A 107 -7.51 9.52 9.37
N ARG A 108 -7.56 9.89 8.08
CA ARG A 108 -7.64 8.93 6.96
C ARG A 108 -6.75 9.36 5.82
N THR A 109 -6.21 8.38 5.11
CA THR A 109 -5.39 8.57 3.91
C THR A 109 -6.11 8.02 2.68
N ALA A 110 -6.13 8.78 1.58
CA ALA A 110 -6.49 8.26 0.27
C ALA A 110 -5.24 7.70 -0.42
N LEU A 111 -5.26 6.43 -0.83
CA LEU A 111 -4.16 5.78 -1.55
C LEU A 111 -4.59 5.44 -2.98
N THR A 112 -3.87 6.01 -3.95
CA THR A 112 -4.00 5.70 -5.37
C THR A 112 -2.69 5.15 -5.90
N ASN A 113 -2.72 3.94 -6.49
CA ASN A 113 -1.58 3.32 -7.14
C ASN A 113 -1.85 3.05 -8.62
N THR A 114 -0.96 3.52 -9.48
CA THR A 114 -0.98 3.28 -10.93
C THR A 114 0.30 2.58 -11.43
N GLY A 115 1.30 2.42 -10.57
CA GLY A 115 2.56 1.76 -10.92
C GLY A 115 2.39 0.26 -11.15
N LYS A 116 3.05 -0.30 -12.17
CA LYS A 116 2.95 -1.70 -12.57
C LYS A 116 4.29 -2.41 -12.50
N SER A 117 4.28 -3.65 -12.04
CA SER A 117 5.46 -4.51 -11.93
C SER A 117 6.17 -4.74 -13.27
N SER A 118 5.41 -4.78 -14.37
CA SER A 118 5.96 -4.86 -15.73
C SER A 118 6.87 -3.69 -16.11
N SER A 119 6.76 -2.56 -15.41
CA SER A 119 7.60 -1.37 -15.58
C SER A 119 8.52 -1.12 -14.38
N ASN A 120 8.71 -2.11 -13.50
CA ASN A 120 9.42 -2.00 -12.22
C ASN A 120 8.87 -0.89 -11.31
N THR A 121 7.60 -0.59 -11.41
CA THR A 121 6.87 0.36 -10.58
C THR A 121 5.79 -0.37 -9.79
N GLY A 122 5.14 0.30 -8.83
CA GLY A 122 4.14 -0.30 -7.96
C GLY A 122 4.49 -0.17 -6.49
N ILE A 123 3.72 -0.85 -5.64
CA ILE A 123 3.94 -0.86 -4.20
C ILE A 123 4.33 -2.27 -3.77
N TYR A 124 5.49 -2.40 -3.12
CA TYR A 124 6.06 -3.68 -2.68
C TYR A 124 6.39 -3.61 -1.19
N ILE A 125 5.58 -4.23 -0.36
CA ILE A 125 5.82 -4.36 1.08
C ILE A 125 6.16 -5.81 1.38
N TYR A 126 7.37 -6.05 1.84
CA TYR A 126 7.90 -7.41 1.97
C TYR A 126 7.47 -8.11 3.26
N ASP A 127 7.48 -7.43 4.41
CA ASP A 127 7.20 -8.05 5.71
C ASP A 127 5.88 -7.61 6.31
N SER A 128 5.61 -6.28 6.44
CA SER A 128 4.39 -5.82 7.08
C SER A 128 3.91 -4.46 6.61
N LEU A 129 2.60 -4.31 6.52
CA LEU A 129 1.93 -3.03 6.26
C LEU A 129 0.92 -2.73 7.36
N ASN A 130 1.06 -1.59 8.01
CA ASN A 130 0.07 -1.03 8.92
C ASN A 130 -0.60 0.19 8.26
N ALA A 131 -1.83 0.01 7.77
CA ALA A 131 -2.62 1.03 7.07
C ALA A 131 -4.09 0.93 7.49
N LYS A 132 -4.38 1.25 8.76
CA LYS A 132 -5.69 0.98 9.37
C LYS A 132 -6.79 1.98 9.01
N ASN A 133 -6.47 3.10 8.39
CA ASN A 133 -7.40 4.20 8.18
C ASN A 133 -7.34 4.75 6.74
N LEU A 134 -7.38 3.87 5.73
CA LEU A 134 -7.54 4.34 4.36
C LEU A 134 -8.99 4.78 4.13
N SER A 135 -9.19 5.99 3.61
CA SER A 135 -10.50 6.40 3.10
C SER A 135 -10.80 5.65 1.80
N THR A 136 -9.79 5.53 0.94
CA THR A 136 -9.88 4.79 -0.32
C THR A 136 -8.58 4.04 -0.59
N LEU A 137 -8.71 2.88 -1.23
CA LEU A 137 -7.61 2.18 -1.90
C LEU A 137 -7.98 2.03 -3.38
N ASN A 138 -7.42 2.89 -4.21
CA ASN A 138 -7.62 2.87 -5.66
C ASN A 138 -6.38 2.26 -6.33
N ASN A 139 -6.52 1.05 -6.85
CA ASN A 139 -5.44 0.35 -7.52
C ASN A 139 -5.76 0.14 -8.99
N SER A 140 -4.96 0.72 -9.88
CA SER A 140 -4.94 0.44 -11.32
C SER A 140 -3.57 -0.10 -11.78
N GLY A 141 -2.67 -0.32 -10.83
CA GLY A 141 -1.36 -0.92 -11.00
C GLY A 141 -1.20 -2.20 -10.19
N ASP A 142 -0.02 -2.39 -9.60
CA ASP A 142 0.30 -3.58 -8.82
C ASP A 142 0.65 -3.20 -7.38
N VAL A 143 0.01 -3.85 -6.43
CA VAL A 143 0.25 -3.72 -4.99
C VAL A 143 0.51 -5.09 -4.41
N TYR A 144 1.63 -5.23 -3.71
CA TYR A 144 2.05 -6.46 -3.05
C TYR A 144 2.27 -6.20 -1.56
N VAL A 145 1.61 -6.97 -0.72
CA VAL A 145 1.75 -6.90 0.74
C VAL A 145 2.16 -8.26 1.29
N ASN A 146 3.16 -8.28 2.17
CA ASN A 146 3.75 -9.48 2.76
C ASN A 146 4.26 -10.46 1.70
N LEU A 147 5.16 -9.99 0.82
CA LEU A 147 5.80 -10.80 -0.21
C LEU A 147 6.73 -11.87 0.38
N LYS A 148 7.36 -11.60 1.52
CA LYS A 148 8.13 -12.60 2.26
C LYS A 148 7.18 -13.41 3.13
N ALA A 149 7.40 -14.71 3.19
CA ALA A 149 6.71 -15.59 4.14
C ALA A 149 7.26 -15.34 5.55
N SER A 150 6.96 -14.19 6.12
CA SER A 150 7.38 -13.80 7.47
C SER A 150 6.22 -13.95 8.46
N ASP A 151 6.55 -14.05 9.75
CA ASP A 151 5.56 -14.05 10.83
C ASP A 151 5.01 -12.65 11.13
N SER A 152 5.50 -11.63 10.44
CA SER A 152 5.06 -10.25 10.60
C SER A 152 3.62 -10.07 10.15
N ARG A 153 2.83 -9.39 10.98
CA ARG A 153 1.41 -9.15 10.69
C ARG A 153 1.20 -7.84 9.96
N SER A 154 0.38 -7.88 8.92
CA SER A 154 -0.16 -6.69 8.27
C SER A 154 -1.60 -6.44 8.67
N GLU A 155 -1.93 -5.18 8.94
CA GLU A 155 -3.29 -4.75 9.24
C GLU A 155 -3.67 -3.59 8.31
N ILE A 156 -4.63 -3.84 7.43
CA ILE A 156 -5.09 -2.89 6.43
C ILE A 156 -6.59 -2.71 6.60
N SER A 157 -7.05 -1.47 6.69
CA SER A 157 -8.47 -1.17 6.63
C SER A 157 -8.70 -0.02 5.64
N ALA A 158 -9.61 -0.22 4.71
CA ALA A 158 -10.03 0.76 3.73
C ALA A 158 -11.56 0.93 3.78
N ALA A 159 -12.05 2.17 3.73
CA ALA A 159 -13.49 2.36 3.58
C ALA A 159 -13.92 1.84 2.20
N ASP A 160 -13.32 2.33 1.13
CA ASP A 160 -13.64 1.90 -0.22
C ASP A 160 -12.43 1.30 -0.91
N LEU A 161 -12.68 0.31 -1.79
CA LEU A 161 -11.68 -0.34 -2.61
C LEU A 161 -12.10 -0.28 -4.08
N THR A 162 -11.19 0.16 -4.93
CA THR A 162 -11.30 -0.02 -6.38
C THR A 162 -10.04 -0.72 -6.90
N ASN A 163 -10.20 -1.95 -7.41
CA ASN A 163 -9.14 -2.66 -8.11
C ASN A 163 -9.52 -2.76 -9.58
N SER A 164 -8.89 -1.94 -10.41
CA SER A 164 -9.27 -1.72 -11.81
C SER A 164 -8.89 -2.90 -12.71
N SER A 165 -9.44 -2.95 -13.91
CA SER A 165 -9.07 -3.97 -14.91
C SER A 165 -7.57 -3.95 -15.19
N GLY A 166 -6.93 -5.13 -15.16
CA GLY A 166 -5.50 -5.31 -15.32
C GLY A 166 -4.65 -4.87 -14.13
N ALA A 167 -5.27 -4.50 -13.00
CA ALA A 167 -4.59 -4.26 -11.74
C ALA A 167 -4.43 -5.56 -10.95
N TYR A 168 -3.39 -5.62 -10.12
CA TYR A 168 -3.09 -6.75 -9.25
C TYR A 168 -2.96 -6.30 -7.80
N LEU A 169 -3.71 -6.92 -6.90
CA LEU A 169 -3.61 -6.73 -5.46
C LEU A 169 -3.27 -8.07 -4.81
N PHE A 170 -2.03 -8.21 -4.37
CA PHE A 170 -1.55 -9.39 -3.66
C PHE A 170 -1.54 -9.13 -2.14
N LEU A 171 -2.22 -9.99 -1.41
CA LEU A 171 -2.26 -10.00 0.05
C LEU A 171 -1.69 -11.34 0.52
N GLY A 172 -0.45 -11.32 0.94
CA GLY A 172 0.30 -12.52 1.29
C GLY A 172 0.00 -13.04 2.70
N ASN A 173 0.93 -13.80 3.22
CA ASN A 173 0.78 -14.46 4.51
C ASN A 173 0.59 -13.49 5.67
N ASN A 174 -0.25 -13.84 6.64
CA ASN A 174 -0.48 -13.08 7.87
C ASN A 174 -1.06 -11.67 7.66
N VAL A 175 -1.84 -11.45 6.60
CA VAL A 175 -2.53 -10.19 6.30
C VAL A 175 -3.96 -10.22 6.86
N SER A 176 -4.33 -9.17 7.58
CA SER A 176 -5.72 -8.83 7.91
C SER A 176 -6.14 -7.62 7.07
N PHE A 177 -7.00 -7.84 6.09
CA PHE A 177 -7.57 -6.77 5.26
C PHE A 177 -9.06 -6.63 5.57
N ASN A 178 -9.50 -5.41 5.86
CA ASN A 178 -10.89 -5.10 6.17
C ASN A 178 -11.41 -3.93 5.34
N GLN A 179 -12.30 -4.21 4.39
CA GLN A 179 -13.02 -3.17 3.65
C GLN A 179 -14.36 -2.91 4.35
N THR A 180 -14.61 -1.66 4.71
CA THR A 180 -15.70 -1.27 5.61
C THR A 180 -16.82 -0.46 4.97
N GLY A 181 -16.60 0.15 3.80
CA GLY A 181 -17.58 0.97 3.09
C GLY A 181 -18.52 0.18 2.20
N LEU A 182 -19.36 0.88 1.49
CA LEU A 182 -20.40 0.27 0.65
C LEU A 182 -20.11 0.33 -0.85
N VAL A 183 -19.00 0.96 -1.23
CA VAL A 183 -18.61 1.12 -2.64
C VAL A 183 -17.26 0.46 -2.86
N SER A 184 -17.27 -0.81 -3.25
CA SER A 184 -16.03 -1.51 -3.59
C SER A 184 -16.19 -2.34 -4.83
N LYS A 185 -15.21 -2.24 -5.72
CA LYS A 185 -15.19 -2.92 -7.02
C LYS A 185 -13.87 -3.62 -7.25
N ASN A 186 -13.97 -4.85 -7.77
CA ASN A 186 -12.84 -5.57 -8.33
C ASN A 186 -13.13 -5.93 -9.79
N ALA A 187 -12.40 -5.32 -10.70
CA ALA A 187 -12.37 -5.66 -12.13
C ALA A 187 -11.00 -6.20 -12.56
N GLY A 188 -10.02 -6.19 -11.65
CA GLY A 188 -8.69 -6.75 -11.80
C GLY A 188 -8.57 -8.10 -11.09
N GLU A 189 -7.39 -8.38 -10.57
CA GLU A 189 -7.13 -9.58 -9.77
C GLU A 189 -6.80 -9.20 -8.32
N ILE A 190 -7.51 -9.82 -7.38
CA ILE A 190 -7.16 -9.84 -5.96
C ILE A 190 -6.73 -11.26 -5.63
N TYR A 191 -5.49 -11.44 -5.21
CA TYR A 191 -4.96 -12.73 -4.78
C TYR A 191 -4.63 -12.70 -3.29
N VAL A 192 -5.24 -13.60 -2.55
CA VAL A 192 -5.09 -13.72 -1.09
C VAL A 192 -4.40 -15.04 -0.79
N GLN A 193 -3.23 -14.98 -0.19
CA GLN A 193 -2.42 -16.14 0.13
C GLN A 193 -2.20 -16.27 1.64
N GLY A 194 -2.55 -17.37 2.22
CA GLY A 194 -2.22 -17.75 3.59
C GLY A 194 -1.16 -18.84 3.65
N ASN A 195 -0.82 -19.28 4.85
CA ASN A 195 0.20 -20.31 5.10
C ASN A 195 -0.36 -21.74 5.18
N GLY A 196 -1.68 -21.91 5.06
CA GLY A 196 -2.33 -23.21 5.17
C GLY A 196 -2.33 -23.86 6.57
N VAL A 197 -1.82 -23.16 7.59
CA VAL A 197 -1.79 -23.64 8.98
C VAL A 197 -3.03 -23.15 9.71
N ALA A 198 -3.75 -24.01 10.38
CA ALA A 198 -4.91 -23.62 11.18
C ALA A 198 -4.49 -23.13 12.59
N PRO A 199 -5.12 -22.03 13.13
CA PRO A 199 -6.12 -21.20 12.44
C PRO A 199 -5.50 -20.38 11.32
N LEU A 200 -6.22 -20.22 10.19
CA LEU A 200 -5.74 -19.44 9.05
C LEU A 200 -5.50 -17.99 9.49
N THR A 201 -4.27 -17.51 9.32
CA THR A 201 -3.84 -16.19 9.80
C THR A 201 -4.15 -15.06 8.81
N THR A 202 -4.25 -15.38 7.51
CA THR A 202 -4.65 -14.42 6.49
C THR A 202 -6.17 -14.37 6.38
N SER A 203 -6.71 -13.18 6.59
CA SER A 203 -8.16 -12.95 6.57
C SER A 203 -8.50 -11.68 5.82
N VAL A 204 -9.40 -11.80 4.86
CA VAL A 204 -9.91 -10.68 4.07
C VAL A 204 -11.41 -10.56 4.29
N SER A 205 -11.85 -9.36 4.62
CA SER A 205 -13.27 -9.07 4.87
C SER A 205 -13.74 -7.94 3.99
N PHE A 206 -14.86 -8.15 3.32
CA PHE A 206 -15.55 -7.14 2.53
C PHE A 206 -16.94 -6.85 3.12
N ALA A 207 -17.22 -5.58 3.41
CA ALA A 207 -18.57 -5.15 3.74
C ALA A 207 -19.49 -5.29 2.52
N LYS A 208 -19.01 -4.87 1.36
CA LYS A 208 -19.66 -5.06 0.05
C LYS A 208 -18.61 -5.08 -1.04
N LEU A 209 -18.68 -6.06 -1.92
CA LEU A 209 -17.78 -6.17 -3.07
C LEU A 209 -18.58 -6.47 -4.34
N ASP A 210 -18.43 -5.62 -5.34
CA ASP A 210 -18.79 -5.91 -6.73
C ASP A 210 -17.55 -6.48 -7.43
N ASN A 211 -17.57 -7.79 -7.73
CA ASN A 211 -16.49 -8.49 -8.43
C ASN A 211 -16.81 -8.70 -9.92
N SER A 212 -17.58 -7.79 -10.52
CA SER A 212 -17.97 -7.89 -11.93
C SER A 212 -16.76 -7.75 -12.84
N GLY A 213 -16.45 -8.81 -13.59
CA GLY A 213 -15.31 -8.87 -14.51
C GLY A 213 -13.95 -9.10 -13.84
N GLY A 214 -13.86 -9.15 -12.52
CA GLY A 214 -12.63 -9.38 -11.78
C GLY A 214 -12.38 -10.85 -11.43
N THR A 215 -11.18 -11.12 -10.96
CA THR A 215 -10.78 -12.41 -10.36
C THR A 215 -10.50 -12.20 -8.88
N LEU A 216 -11.09 -13.03 -8.04
CA LEU A 216 -10.79 -13.15 -6.62
C LEU A 216 -10.26 -14.55 -6.35
N SER A 217 -8.98 -14.66 -6.05
CA SER A 217 -8.30 -15.92 -5.80
C SER A 217 -7.90 -16.01 -4.34
N ILE A 218 -8.28 -17.09 -3.67
CA ILE A 218 -8.05 -17.33 -2.25
C ILE A 218 -7.30 -18.65 -2.11
N ASP A 219 -6.14 -18.62 -1.52
CA ASP A 219 -5.31 -19.79 -1.24
C ASP A 219 -4.98 -19.87 0.24
N ALA A 220 -5.42 -20.94 0.90
CA ALA A 220 -5.12 -21.21 2.30
C ALA A 220 -5.40 -20.00 3.25
N ALA A 221 -6.48 -19.27 3.01
CA ALA A 221 -6.85 -18.05 3.72
C ALA A 221 -8.36 -18.00 3.99
N THR A 222 -8.81 -17.03 4.80
CA THR A 222 -10.22 -16.79 5.09
C THR A 222 -10.74 -15.57 4.35
N LEU A 223 -11.87 -15.75 3.66
CA LEU A 223 -12.63 -14.68 3.02
C LEU A 223 -13.98 -14.51 3.67
N ASN A 224 -14.32 -13.30 4.08
CA ASN A 224 -15.59 -13.00 4.71
C ASN A 224 -16.35 -11.92 3.92
N PHE A 225 -17.63 -12.14 3.72
CA PHE A 225 -18.56 -11.13 3.21
C PHE A 225 -19.60 -10.83 4.31
N SER A 226 -19.71 -9.57 4.73
CA SER A 226 -20.66 -9.18 5.78
C SER A 226 -22.02 -8.69 5.23
N ASN A 227 -22.06 -8.28 3.95
CA ASN A 227 -23.28 -7.88 3.24
C ASN A 227 -23.32 -8.52 1.85
N ASN A 228 -24.20 -8.05 0.99
CA ASN A 228 -24.41 -8.61 -0.34
C ASN A 228 -23.12 -8.61 -1.18
N TYR A 229 -22.84 -9.75 -1.75
CA TYR A 229 -21.76 -9.96 -2.69
C TYR A 229 -22.32 -10.15 -4.10
N GLN A 230 -21.94 -9.28 -5.03
CA GLN A 230 -22.27 -9.42 -6.44
C GLN A 230 -21.08 -10.06 -7.17
N HIS A 231 -21.34 -11.15 -7.86
CA HIS A 231 -20.31 -11.94 -8.51
C HIS A 231 -20.70 -12.33 -9.93
N THR A 232 -20.11 -11.65 -10.92
CA THR A 232 -20.11 -12.09 -12.32
C THR A 232 -18.71 -12.35 -12.86
N GLY A 233 -17.69 -12.26 -11.99
CA GLY A 233 -16.30 -12.54 -12.26
C GLY A 233 -15.89 -13.98 -11.92
N LYS A 234 -14.62 -14.18 -11.55
CA LYS A 234 -14.10 -15.47 -11.11
C LYS A 234 -13.84 -15.48 -9.61
N LEU A 235 -14.26 -16.54 -8.93
CA LEU A 235 -13.88 -16.85 -7.56
C LEU A 235 -13.14 -18.20 -7.57
N ASN A 236 -11.85 -18.17 -7.24
CA ASN A 236 -11.02 -19.37 -7.12
C ASN A 236 -10.72 -19.60 -5.65
N ALA A 237 -11.18 -20.69 -5.08
CA ALA A 237 -10.81 -21.14 -3.75
C ALA A 237 -9.90 -22.36 -3.86
N MET A 238 -8.70 -22.26 -3.29
CA MET A 238 -7.66 -23.29 -3.40
C MET A 238 -7.22 -23.75 -2.02
N ASN A 239 -6.71 -24.96 -1.94
CA ASN A 239 -6.23 -25.58 -0.70
C ASN A 239 -7.27 -25.51 0.44
N SER A 240 -6.87 -25.09 1.63
CA SER A 240 -7.76 -24.97 2.80
C SER A 240 -8.47 -23.60 2.89
N ALA A 241 -8.81 -22.98 1.75
CA ALA A 241 -9.52 -21.71 1.74
C ALA A 241 -10.91 -21.82 2.39
N ALA A 242 -11.23 -20.85 3.26
CA ALA A 242 -12.55 -20.74 3.88
C ALA A 242 -13.27 -19.48 3.33
N VAL A 243 -14.48 -19.67 2.81
CA VAL A 243 -15.33 -18.57 2.31
C VAL A 243 -16.59 -18.50 3.17
N ASN A 244 -16.76 -17.40 3.87
CA ASN A 244 -17.89 -17.14 4.76
C ASN A 244 -18.74 -16.00 4.19
N ALA A 245 -20.01 -16.23 3.95
CA ALA A 245 -20.95 -15.20 3.54
C ALA A 245 -22.13 -15.16 4.52
N LYS A 246 -22.51 -13.96 4.95
CA LYS A 246 -23.69 -13.73 5.80
C LYS A 246 -24.96 -13.48 4.99
N ALA A 247 -24.86 -13.35 3.67
CA ALA A 247 -25.96 -13.07 2.77
C ALA A 247 -25.93 -13.95 1.54
N ASP A 248 -27.03 -14.02 0.81
CA ASP A 248 -27.17 -14.90 -0.36
C ASP A 248 -26.15 -14.55 -1.45
N PHE A 249 -25.50 -15.60 -1.97
CA PHE A 249 -24.76 -15.51 -3.20
C PHE A 249 -25.76 -15.38 -4.34
N THR A 250 -25.80 -14.25 -5.01
CA THR A 250 -26.59 -14.04 -6.24
C THR A 250 -25.70 -13.84 -7.43
#